data_9380cca36bcef85db66eed13fa681a91
#
_entry.id   9380cca36bcef85db66eed13fa681a91
#
_cell.length_a   1.000
_cell.length_b   1.000
_cell.length_c   1.000
_cell.angle_alpha   90.00
_cell.angle_beta   90.00
_cell.angle_gamma   90.00
#
_symmetry.space_group_name_H-M   'P 1'
#
loop_
_entity.id
_entity.type
_entity.pdbx_description
1 polymer ?
#
loop_
_entity_poly.entity_id
_entity_poly.type
_entity_poly.pdbx_seq_one_letter_code
_entity_poly.pdbx_strand_id
1 'polypeptide(L)'
;MAGSMYVIRALEDGTHRIVKTERGVNGLQPMYDAIGCQYVEMVGRGNLGGVPVALLVDEEGLLVQNPRINLTACDVFAVATKSAPLYLAGGGLAGDAVLVHDDELRGFTDAEITKIEQVLNDGGFPMYDGRTI
;
A
#
# COMPACT_ATOMS: atom_id res chain seq x y z
N MET A 1 20.33 5.60 1.47
CA MET A 1 19.39 5.69 0.35
C MET A 1 17.98 5.46 0.85
N ALA A 2 17.03 6.30 0.44
CA ALA A 2 15.67 6.25 0.99
C ALA A 2 14.84 5.06 0.49
N GLY A 3 15.16 4.52 -0.68
CA GLY A 3 14.40 3.45 -1.28
C GLY A 3 13.05 3.88 -1.82
N SER A 4 12.23 2.92 -2.18
CA SER A 4 10.91 3.13 -2.78
C SER A 4 9.82 2.58 -1.89
N MET A 5 8.60 3.09 -2.09
CA MET A 5 7.39 2.55 -1.47
C MET A 5 6.31 2.43 -2.55
N TYR A 6 5.23 1.74 -2.22
CA TYR A 6 4.09 1.65 -3.12
C TYR A 6 2.90 2.39 -2.54
N VAL A 7 2.22 3.17 -3.37
CA VAL A 7 0.95 3.79 -3.00
C VAL A 7 -0.14 3.05 -3.79
N ILE A 8 -1.09 2.50 -3.08
CA ILE A 8 -2.22 1.78 -3.69
C ILE A 8 -3.40 2.75 -3.67
N ARG A 9 -3.70 3.35 -4.83
CA ARG A 9 -4.69 4.41 -4.93
C ARG A 9 -6.07 3.87 -5.26
N ALA A 10 -7.07 4.35 -4.51
CA ALA A 10 -8.48 4.13 -4.81
C ALA A 10 -8.97 5.36 -5.58
N LEU A 11 -9.15 5.21 -6.89
CA LEU A 11 -9.52 6.31 -7.77
C LEU A 11 -11.04 6.55 -7.77
N GLU A 12 -11.44 7.76 -8.14
CA GLU A 12 -12.86 8.16 -8.13
C GLU A 12 -13.74 7.36 -9.09
N ASP A 13 -13.15 6.86 -10.18
CA ASP A 13 -13.89 6.05 -11.16
C ASP A 13 -14.07 4.59 -10.74
N GLY A 14 -13.66 4.25 -9.50
CA GLY A 14 -13.77 2.90 -8.99
C GLY A 14 -12.60 2.00 -9.34
N THR A 15 -11.65 2.48 -10.13
CA THR A 15 -10.44 1.71 -10.43
C THR A 15 -9.40 1.87 -9.32
N HIS A 16 -8.40 1.00 -9.32
CA HIS A 16 -7.32 1.02 -8.35
C HIS A 16 -5.98 0.95 -9.07
N ARG A 17 -4.95 1.55 -8.49
CA ARG A 17 -3.67 1.65 -9.13
C ARG A 17 -2.56 1.55 -8.10
N ILE A 18 -1.58 0.68 -8.36
CA ILE A 18 -0.39 0.57 -7.51
C ILE A 18 0.72 1.39 -8.16
N VAL A 19 1.21 2.39 -7.45
CA VAL A 19 2.20 3.34 -7.96
C VAL A 19 3.46 3.23 -7.11
N LYS A 20 4.60 3.01 -7.76
CA LYS A 20 5.90 3.04 -7.09
C LYS A 20 6.40 4.48 -7.01
N THR A 21 6.81 4.92 -5.83
CA THR A 21 7.32 6.26 -5.61
C THR A 21 8.44 6.24 -4.57
N GLU A 22 9.14 7.36 -4.40
CA GLU A 22 10.19 7.46 -3.41
C GLU A 22 9.62 7.46 -2.00
N ARG A 23 10.27 6.69 -1.10
CA ARG A 23 9.90 6.66 0.32
C ARG A 23 10.28 7.96 1.04
N GLY A 24 11.42 8.54 0.67
CA GLY A 24 11.97 9.69 1.40
C GLY A 24 12.56 9.30 2.74
N VAL A 25 13.14 10.28 3.45
CA VAL A 25 13.85 10.05 4.70
C VAL A 25 13.28 10.84 5.88
N ASN A 26 12.23 11.62 5.70
CA ASN A 26 11.69 12.52 6.72
C ASN A 26 10.59 11.85 7.56
N GLY A 27 10.95 10.79 8.29
CA GLY A 27 10.00 10.10 9.16
C GLY A 27 8.76 9.60 8.42
N LEU A 28 7.59 9.94 8.90
CA LEU A 28 6.32 9.51 8.30
C LEU A 28 5.74 10.53 7.30
N GLN A 29 6.33 11.72 7.18
CA GLN A 29 5.80 12.77 6.34
C GLN A 29 5.61 12.35 4.87
N PRO A 30 6.55 11.62 4.24
CA PRO A 30 6.33 11.17 2.87
C PRO A 30 5.08 10.32 2.70
N MET A 31 4.73 9.51 3.72
CA MET A 31 3.51 8.69 3.68
C MET A 31 2.26 9.54 3.86
N TYR A 32 2.30 10.52 4.76
CA TYR A 32 1.19 11.47 4.91
C TYR A 32 0.93 12.22 3.60
N ASP A 33 1.99 12.70 2.96
CA ASP A 33 1.89 13.43 1.70
C ASP A 33 1.34 12.54 0.58
N ALA A 34 1.79 11.28 0.54
CA ALA A 34 1.40 10.36 -0.53
C ALA A 34 -0.10 10.04 -0.52
N ILE A 35 -0.71 9.95 0.65
CA ILE A 35 -2.13 9.60 0.78
C ILE A 35 -3.00 10.79 1.22
N GLY A 36 -2.38 11.96 1.39
CA GLY A 36 -3.12 13.19 1.67
C GLY A 36 -3.81 13.20 3.03
N CYS A 37 -3.17 12.65 4.06
CA CYS A 37 -3.74 12.56 5.39
C CYS A 37 -2.83 13.20 6.44
N GLN A 38 -3.36 13.36 7.65
CA GLN A 38 -2.60 13.88 8.78
C GLN A 38 -2.09 12.78 9.70
N TYR A 39 -2.73 11.63 9.68
CA TYR A 39 -2.37 10.49 10.52
C TYR A 39 -2.54 9.20 9.73
N VAL A 40 -1.54 8.32 9.83
CA VAL A 40 -1.63 6.99 9.24
C VAL A 40 -1.82 5.96 10.33
N GLU A 41 -2.52 4.87 9.99
CA GLU A 41 -2.72 3.73 10.85
C GLU A 41 -2.10 2.52 10.18
N MET A 42 -1.32 1.75 10.93
CA MET A 42 -0.80 0.49 10.42
C MET A 42 -1.91 -0.57 10.48
N VAL A 43 -2.30 -1.08 9.32
CA VAL A 43 -3.28 -2.16 9.22
C VAL A 43 -2.67 -3.46 9.71
N GLY A 44 -1.43 -3.73 9.33
CA GLY A 44 -0.74 -4.92 9.74
C GLY A 44 0.53 -5.15 8.95
N ARG A 45 1.15 -6.30 9.20
CA ARG A 45 2.40 -6.73 8.62
C ARG A 45 2.22 -8.04 7.89
N GLY A 46 3.01 -8.26 6.85
CA GLY A 46 2.98 -9.48 6.07
C GLY A 46 4.29 -9.70 5.34
N ASN A 47 4.23 -10.49 4.28
CA ASN A 47 5.41 -10.86 3.51
C ASN A 47 5.05 -10.97 2.04
N LEU A 48 5.83 -10.33 1.18
CA LEU A 48 5.67 -10.43 -0.27
C LEU A 48 7.00 -10.89 -0.87
N GLY A 49 7.01 -12.10 -1.41
CA GLY A 49 8.21 -12.65 -2.04
C GLY A 49 9.40 -12.82 -1.12
N GLY A 50 9.18 -13.01 0.18
CA GLY A 50 10.23 -13.10 1.17
C GLY A 50 10.62 -11.77 1.79
N VAL A 51 9.96 -10.67 1.39
CA VAL A 51 10.25 -9.33 1.91
C VAL A 51 9.19 -8.95 2.94
N PRO A 52 9.60 -8.65 4.18
CA PRO A 52 8.64 -8.19 5.21
C PRO A 52 8.05 -6.84 4.84
N VAL A 53 6.73 -6.73 4.89
CA VAL A 53 6.02 -5.50 4.49
C VAL A 53 5.06 -5.05 5.58
N ALA A 54 4.75 -3.76 5.57
CA ALA A 54 3.72 -3.16 6.41
C ALA A 54 2.79 -2.33 5.53
N LEU A 55 1.48 -2.37 5.84
CA LEU A 55 0.47 -1.61 5.12
C LEU A 55 -0.11 -0.55 6.03
N LEU A 56 -0.15 0.70 5.56
CA LEU A 56 -0.66 1.83 6.29
C LEU A 56 -1.76 2.53 5.49
N VAL A 57 -2.75 3.05 6.19
CA VAL A 57 -3.88 3.76 5.61
C VAL A 57 -4.14 5.04 6.38
N ASP A 58 -5.01 5.92 5.85
CA ASP A 58 -5.50 7.07 6.57
C ASP A 58 -6.32 6.60 7.77
N GLU A 59 -5.94 6.99 8.96
CA GLU A 59 -6.63 6.62 10.21
C GLU A 59 -8.11 6.99 10.17
N GLU A 60 -8.48 8.04 9.45
CA GLU A 60 -9.85 8.54 9.36
C GLU A 60 -10.54 8.14 8.05
N GLY A 61 -9.97 7.23 7.28
CA GLY A 61 -10.48 6.87 5.95
C GLY A 61 -11.92 6.38 5.93
N LEU A 62 -12.36 5.65 6.97
CA LEU A 62 -13.73 5.14 7.06
C LEU A 62 -14.70 6.15 7.67
N LEU A 63 -14.20 7.27 8.22
CA LEU A 63 -15.03 8.28 8.88
C LEU A 63 -15.60 9.30 7.92
N VAL A 64 -15.09 9.35 6.69
CA VAL A 64 -15.60 10.29 5.69
C VAL A 64 -16.95 9.81 5.14
N GLN A 65 -17.75 10.75 4.64
CA GLN A 65 -18.99 10.41 3.97
C GLN A 65 -18.67 9.70 2.64
N ASN A 66 -19.28 8.54 2.40
CA ASN A 66 -19.05 7.71 1.21
C ASN A 66 -17.58 7.29 1.06
N PRO A 67 -17.01 6.56 2.04
CA PRO A 67 -15.62 6.13 1.94
C PRO A 67 -15.44 5.21 0.74
N ARG A 68 -14.31 5.40 0.03
CA ARG A 68 -13.95 4.54 -1.10
C ARG A 68 -13.16 3.35 -0.60
N ILE A 69 -13.74 2.16 -0.67
CA ILE A 69 -13.08 0.93 -0.25
C ILE A 69 -12.01 0.58 -1.28
N ASN A 70 -10.78 0.39 -0.81
CA ASN A 70 -9.63 0.07 -1.65
C ASN A 70 -9.50 -1.45 -1.76
N LEU A 71 -10.21 -2.02 -2.75
CA LEU A 71 -10.21 -3.47 -2.95
C LEU A 71 -8.81 -4.00 -3.28
N THR A 72 -8.03 -3.26 -4.06
CA THR A 72 -6.67 -3.67 -4.41
C THR A 72 -5.79 -3.75 -3.17
N ALA A 73 -5.87 -2.76 -2.26
CA ALA A 73 -5.12 -2.82 -1.01
C ALA A 73 -5.54 -4.02 -0.16
N CYS A 74 -6.84 -4.33 -0.10
CA CYS A 74 -7.33 -5.51 0.60
C CYS A 74 -6.76 -6.80 -0.01
N ASP A 75 -6.73 -6.89 -1.33
CA ASP A 75 -6.21 -8.07 -2.02
C ASP A 75 -4.70 -8.22 -1.84
N VAL A 76 -3.95 -7.13 -1.94
CA VAL A 76 -2.49 -7.15 -1.70
C VAL A 76 -2.21 -7.57 -0.26
N PHE A 77 -2.95 -7.04 0.69
CA PHE A 77 -2.79 -7.41 2.09
C PHE A 77 -3.12 -8.88 2.33
N ALA A 78 -4.15 -9.40 1.66
CA ALA A 78 -4.52 -10.82 1.74
C ALA A 78 -3.38 -11.72 1.24
N VAL A 79 -2.75 -11.36 0.12
CA VAL A 79 -1.59 -12.08 -0.40
C VAL A 79 -0.43 -12.03 0.60
N ALA A 80 -0.16 -10.86 1.17
CA ALA A 80 0.95 -10.66 2.10
C ALA A 80 0.77 -11.44 3.41
N THR A 81 -0.46 -11.58 3.86
CA THR A 81 -0.78 -12.27 5.13
C THR A 81 -1.25 -13.71 4.94
N LYS A 82 -1.43 -14.14 3.69
CA LYS A 82 -1.97 -15.47 3.34
C LYS A 82 -3.34 -15.71 3.96
N SER A 83 -4.17 -14.67 3.94
CA SER A 83 -5.52 -14.72 4.51
C SER A 83 -6.55 -14.30 3.46
N ALA A 84 -7.84 -14.39 3.81
CA ALA A 84 -8.90 -13.90 2.95
C ALA A 84 -8.91 -12.36 2.93
N PRO A 85 -9.32 -11.73 1.82
CA PRO A 85 -9.44 -10.28 1.77
C PRO A 85 -10.39 -9.74 2.84
N LEU A 86 -10.04 -8.58 3.40
CA LEU A 86 -10.78 -7.98 4.51
C LEU A 86 -12.24 -7.69 4.17
N TYR A 87 -12.54 -7.32 2.92
CA TYR A 87 -13.91 -7.01 2.52
C TYR A 87 -14.84 -8.24 2.56
N LEU A 88 -14.30 -9.46 2.50
CA LEU A 88 -15.11 -10.68 2.61
C LEU A 88 -15.63 -10.90 4.02
N ALA A 89 -14.99 -10.31 5.04
CA ALA A 89 -15.42 -10.40 6.42
C ALA A 89 -16.27 -9.20 6.85
N GLY A 90 -16.74 -8.39 5.90
CA GLY A 90 -17.53 -7.19 6.20
C GLY A 90 -16.71 -5.98 6.58
N GLY A 91 -15.38 -6.08 6.55
CA GLY A 91 -14.49 -4.97 6.80
C GLY A 91 -14.02 -4.34 5.49
N GLY A 92 -12.90 -3.63 5.55
CA GLY A 92 -12.29 -3.04 4.37
C GLY A 92 -11.31 -1.95 4.73
N LEU A 93 -10.52 -1.57 3.73
CA LEU A 93 -9.60 -0.45 3.82
C LEU A 93 -10.13 0.66 2.94
N ALA A 94 -10.23 1.88 3.48
CA ALA A 94 -10.79 3.00 2.74
C ALA A 94 -9.69 3.99 2.34
N GLY A 95 -9.82 4.54 1.14
CA GLY A 95 -8.88 5.53 0.61
C GLY A 95 -7.58 4.90 0.13
N ASP A 96 -6.58 5.75 -0.08
CA ASP A 96 -5.26 5.29 -0.55
C ASP A 96 -4.50 4.61 0.59
N ALA A 97 -3.65 3.65 0.22
CA ALA A 97 -2.82 2.91 1.17
C ALA A 97 -1.36 3.00 0.76
N VAL A 98 -0.46 2.84 1.73
CA VAL A 98 0.99 2.83 1.50
C VAL A 98 1.55 1.49 1.94
N LEU A 99 2.40 0.90 1.10
CA LEU A 99 3.13 -0.33 1.40
C LEU A 99 4.60 0.02 1.54
N VAL A 100 5.19 -0.28 2.71
CA VAL A 100 6.59 -0.04 3.03
C VAL A 100 7.20 -1.28 3.67
N HIS A 101 8.53 -1.28 3.85
CA HIS A 101 9.19 -2.37 4.55
C HIS A 101 8.82 -2.33 6.03
N ASP A 102 8.62 -3.49 6.62
CA ASP A 102 8.26 -3.61 8.03
C ASP A 102 9.36 -3.10 8.98
N ASP A 103 10.63 -3.14 8.54
CA ASP A 103 11.75 -2.64 9.33
C ASP A 103 11.72 -1.11 9.39
N GLU A 104 11.20 -0.58 10.48
CA GLU A 104 11.08 0.86 10.76
C GLU A 104 10.34 1.64 9.66
N LEU A 105 9.49 0.95 8.88
CA LEU A 105 8.71 1.54 7.78
C LEU A 105 9.60 2.21 6.73
N ARG A 106 10.78 1.67 6.51
CA ARG A 106 11.73 2.17 5.52
C ARG A 106 11.27 1.85 4.09
N GLY A 107 11.91 2.48 3.12
CA GLY A 107 11.70 2.14 1.72
C GLY A 107 12.32 0.79 1.37
N PHE A 108 11.88 0.22 0.25
CA PHE A 108 12.43 -1.04 -0.27
C PHE A 108 13.69 -0.76 -1.09
N THR A 109 14.66 -1.67 -1.01
CA THR A 109 15.83 -1.67 -1.89
C THR A 109 15.43 -2.18 -3.28
N ASP A 110 16.29 -1.98 -4.28
CA ASP A 110 16.03 -2.48 -5.64
C ASP A 110 15.85 -3.99 -5.67
N ALA A 111 16.65 -4.74 -4.89
CA ALA A 111 16.51 -6.18 -4.81
C ALA A 111 15.17 -6.60 -4.20
N GLU A 112 14.71 -5.89 -3.18
CA GLU A 112 13.40 -6.12 -2.58
C GLU A 112 12.27 -5.79 -3.53
N ILE A 113 12.39 -4.69 -4.28
CA ILE A 113 11.43 -4.28 -5.30
C ILE A 113 11.25 -5.39 -6.35
N THR A 114 12.34 -5.98 -6.82
CA THR A 114 12.28 -7.07 -7.81
C THR A 114 11.44 -8.23 -7.28
N LYS A 115 11.65 -8.62 -6.01
CA LYS A 115 10.89 -9.72 -5.40
C LYS A 115 9.42 -9.40 -5.22
N ILE A 116 9.12 -8.18 -4.77
CA ILE A 116 7.75 -7.74 -4.54
C ILE A 116 6.98 -7.67 -5.86
N GLU A 117 7.58 -7.06 -6.88
CA GLU A 117 6.92 -6.92 -8.19
C GLU A 117 6.67 -8.26 -8.86
N GLN A 118 7.56 -9.24 -8.65
CA GLN A 118 7.32 -10.59 -9.15
C GLN A 118 6.03 -11.17 -8.56
N VAL A 119 5.82 -11.04 -7.26
CA VAL A 119 4.62 -11.54 -6.58
C VAL A 119 3.38 -10.79 -7.05
N LEU A 120 3.46 -9.46 -7.14
CA LEU A 120 2.31 -8.64 -7.52
C LEU A 120 1.93 -8.87 -8.99
N ASN A 121 2.91 -8.99 -9.87
CA ASN A 121 2.65 -9.29 -11.28
C ASN A 121 2.05 -10.69 -11.45
N ASP A 122 2.54 -11.68 -10.73
CA ASP A 122 2.00 -13.03 -10.75
C ASP A 122 0.56 -13.07 -10.25
N GLY A 123 0.22 -12.17 -9.31
CA GLY A 123 -1.14 -12.03 -8.78
C GLY A 123 -2.07 -11.19 -9.65
N GLY A 124 -1.58 -10.67 -10.76
CA GLY A 124 -2.39 -9.85 -11.67
C GLY A 124 -2.54 -8.40 -11.26
N PHE A 125 -1.65 -7.87 -10.41
CA PHE A 125 -1.67 -6.47 -9.99
C PHE A 125 -0.76 -5.64 -10.89
N PRO A 126 -1.32 -4.81 -11.80
CA PRO A 126 -0.48 -3.97 -12.66
C PRO A 126 0.18 -2.85 -11.84
N MET A 127 1.46 -2.61 -12.16
CA MET A 127 2.28 -1.64 -11.45
C MET A 127 2.54 -0.43 -12.34
N TYR A 128 2.62 0.74 -11.73
CA TYR A 128 2.90 2.00 -12.42
C TYR A 128 4.07 2.71 -11.75
N ASP A 129 4.92 3.34 -12.56
CA ASP A 129 5.92 4.29 -12.07
C ASP A 129 5.20 5.60 -11.72
N GLY A 130 5.58 6.25 -10.63
CA GLY A 130 4.97 7.51 -10.20
C GLY A 130 5.01 8.62 -11.23
N ARG A 131 5.87 8.50 -12.25
CA ARG A 131 5.97 9.47 -13.34
C ARG A 131 4.92 9.29 -14.42
N THR A 132 4.18 8.20 -14.42
CA THR A 132 3.26 7.85 -15.50
C THR A 132 1.79 8.14 -15.18
N ILE A 133 1.52 8.75 -14.06
CA ILE A 133 0.16 9.12 -13.66
C ILE A 133 -0.03 10.62 -13.61
#